data_321e05e27315d7dae10c98777bd9c09d
#
_entry.id   321e05e27315d7dae10c98777bd9c09d
#
_cell.length_a   1.000
_cell.length_b   1.000
_cell.length_c   1.000
_cell.angle_alpha   90.00
_cell.angle_beta   90.00
_cell.angle_gamma   90.00
#
_symmetry.space_group_name_H-M   'P 1'
#
loop_
_entity.id
_entity.type
_entity.pdbx_description
1 polymer ?
#
loop_
_entity_poly.entity_id
_entity_poly.type
_entity_poly.pdbx_seq_one_letter_code
_entity_poly.pdbx_strand_id
1 'polypeptide(L)'
;MIAVLFEAEVNASNQARYLSLAAELKPLLSDVEGFIAIERFQSLTTPGKILSLSWWRDEQAVVTWRENVLHKAAQEEGKRTLFTRYRIRIATVLREYQSAMGGE
;
A
#
# COMPACT_ATOMS: atom_id res chain seq x y z
N MET A 1 -16.19 -0.32 -3.62
CA MET A 1 -14.79 0.15 -3.50
C MET A 1 -14.06 -0.71 -2.48
N ILE A 2 -12.82 -1.05 -2.78
CA ILE A 2 -11.99 -1.90 -1.94
C ILE A 2 -10.84 -1.07 -1.38
N ALA A 3 -10.53 -1.27 -0.10
CA ALA A 3 -9.36 -0.71 0.54
C ALA A 3 -8.36 -1.84 0.81
N VAL A 4 -7.09 -1.63 0.49
CA VAL A 4 -6.01 -2.54 0.84
C VAL A 4 -5.13 -1.85 1.87
N LEU A 5 -5.02 -2.46 3.04
CA LEU A 5 -4.24 -1.96 4.16
C LEU A 5 -3.02 -2.86 4.33
N PHE A 6 -1.89 -2.37 3.88
CA PHE A 6 -0.62 -3.10 4.00
C PHE A 6 0.20 -2.44 5.10
N GLU A 7 0.35 -3.12 6.23
CA GLU A 7 1.17 -2.67 7.35
C GLU A 7 2.49 -3.41 7.32
N ALA A 8 3.59 -2.67 7.39
CA ALA A 8 4.91 -3.27 7.41
C ALA A 8 5.78 -2.58 8.46
N GLU A 9 6.55 -3.38 9.20
CA GLU A 9 7.57 -2.87 10.11
C GLU A 9 8.92 -3.10 9.47
N VAL A 10 9.70 -2.04 9.33
CA VAL A 10 10.95 -2.03 8.60
C VAL A 10 12.03 -1.46 9.49
N ASN A 11 13.18 -2.14 9.58
CA ASN A 11 14.33 -1.60 10.32
C ASN A 11 14.79 -0.30 9.68
N ALA A 12 15.34 0.59 10.49
CA ALA A 12 15.84 1.88 10.02
C ALA A 12 16.83 1.72 8.86
N SER A 13 17.67 0.69 8.90
CA SER A 13 18.65 0.42 7.87
C SER A 13 18.04 0.03 6.53
N ASN A 14 16.79 -0.46 6.52
CA ASN A 14 16.10 -0.93 5.32
C ASN A 14 15.05 0.06 4.81
N GLN A 15 14.80 1.14 5.55
CA GLN A 15 13.72 2.06 5.23
C GLN A 15 13.92 2.73 3.87
N ALA A 16 15.14 3.14 3.56
CA ALA A 16 15.44 3.77 2.27
C ALA A 16 15.17 2.81 1.11
N ARG A 17 15.54 1.53 1.26
CA ARG A 17 15.29 0.53 0.22
C ARG A 17 13.79 0.29 0.04
N TYR A 18 13.05 0.22 1.13
CA TYR A 18 11.59 0.06 1.06
C TYR A 18 10.94 1.21 0.29
N LEU A 19 11.31 2.45 0.61
CA LEU A 19 10.75 3.63 -0.06
C LEU A 19 11.15 3.69 -1.52
N SER A 20 12.36 3.25 -1.85
CA SER A 20 12.84 3.18 -3.23
C SER A 20 12.01 2.19 -4.05
N LEU A 21 11.75 1.00 -3.50
CA LEU A 21 10.90 0.00 -4.17
C LEU A 21 9.49 0.55 -4.38
N ALA A 22 8.95 1.21 -3.38
CA ALA A 22 7.62 1.80 -3.48
C ALA A 22 7.55 2.84 -4.60
N ALA A 23 8.58 3.66 -4.73
CA ALA A 23 8.66 4.66 -5.78
C ALA A 23 8.76 4.02 -7.18
N GLU A 24 9.51 2.92 -7.30
CA GLU A 24 9.65 2.20 -8.56
C GLU A 24 8.33 1.60 -9.02
N LEU A 25 7.51 1.13 -8.09
CA LEU A 25 6.25 0.48 -8.41
C LEU A 25 5.11 1.45 -8.70
N LYS A 26 5.22 2.69 -8.24
CA LYS A 26 4.13 3.66 -8.34
C LYS A 26 3.63 3.90 -9.77
N PRO A 27 4.51 4.10 -10.78
CA PRO A 27 4.04 4.27 -12.16
C PRO A 27 3.29 3.05 -12.69
N LEU A 28 3.75 1.85 -12.33
CA LEU A 28 3.10 0.62 -12.76
C LEU A 28 1.73 0.47 -12.14
N LEU A 29 1.62 0.86 -10.88
CA LEU A 29 0.37 0.82 -10.14
C LEU A 29 -0.68 1.72 -10.78
N SER A 30 -0.27 2.91 -11.21
CA SER A 30 -1.17 3.88 -11.84
C SER A 30 -1.78 3.37 -13.13
N ASP A 31 -1.14 2.40 -13.80
CA ASP A 31 -1.62 1.84 -15.06
C ASP A 31 -2.62 0.70 -14.86
N VAL A 32 -2.84 0.26 -13.64
CA VAL A 32 -3.79 -0.83 -13.37
C VAL A 32 -5.21 -0.28 -13.44
N GLU A 33 -6.03 -0.88 -14.31
CA GLU A 33 -7.44 -0.51 -14.40
C GLU A 33 -8.14 -0.78 -13.08
N GLY A 34 -8.85 0.21 -12.57
CA GLY A 34 -9.54 0.10 -11.30
C GLY A 34 -8.74 0.59 -10.10
N PHE A 35 -7.47 0.90 -10.28
CA PHE A 35 -6.69 1.56 -9.24
C PHE A 35 -7.19 3.00 -9.07
N ILE A 36 -7.35 3.44 -7.82
CA ILE A 36 -7.84 4.79 -7.53
C ILE A 36 -6.74 5.65 -6.95
N ALA A 37 -6.13 5.23 -5.83
CA ALA A 37 -5.15 6.04 -5.14
C ALA A 37 -4.35 5.20 -4.15
N ILE A 38 -3.18 5.69 -3.77
CA ILE A 38 -2.38 5.10 -2.70
C ILE A 38 -1.70 6.22 -1.92
N GLU A 39 -1.63 6.01 -0.62
CA GLU A 39 -0.91 6.92 0.26
C GLU A 39 -0.27 6.12 1.39
N ARG A 40 0.90 6.57 1.86
CA ARG A 40 1.60 5.91 2.94
C ARG A 40 1.59 6.78 4.17
N PHE A 41 1.47 6.10 5.32
CA PHE A 41 1.37 6.74 6.63
C PHE A 41 2.38 6.11 7.56
N GLN A 42 2.97 6.92 8.42
CA GLN A 42 3.88 6.42 9.44
C GLN A 42 3.17 6.38 10.77
N SER A 43 3.33 5.27 11.50
CA SER A 43 2.74 5.14 12.84
C SER A 43 3.36 6.16 13.79
N LEU A 44 2.53 6.79 14.60
CA LEU A 44 3.00 7.71 15.63
C LEU A 44 3.44 6.99 16.91
N THR A 45 3.02 5.74 17.08
CA THR A 45 3.29 4.99 18.30
C THR A 45 4.31 3.87 18.12
N THR A 46 4.45 3.33 16.90
CA THR A 46 5.36 2.21 16.63
C THR A 46 6.44 2.66 15.65
N PRO A 47 7.68 2.87 16.10
CA PRO A 47 8.77 3.25 15.20
C PRO A 47 8.96 2.22 14.08
N GLY A 48 9.18 2.71 12.87
CA GLY A 48 9.44 1.85 11.72
C GLY A 48 8.22 1.19 11.11
N LYS A 49 7.03 1.44 11.65
CA LYS A 49 5.79 0.87 11.11
C LYS A 49 5.16 1.84 10.11
N ILE A 50 4.92 1.33 8.92
CA ILE A 50 4.35 2.12 7.81
C ILE A 50 3.09 1.41 7.31
N LEU A 51 2.05 2.19 7.06
CA LEU A 51 0.82 1.71 6.44
C LEU A 51 0.78 2.23 5.01
N SER A 52 0.67 1.30 4.04
CA SER A 52 0.31 1.65 2.67
C SER A 52 -1.19 1.42 2.54
N LEU A 53 -1.93 2.49 2.31
CA LEU A 53 -3.38 2.43 2.15
C LEU A 53 -3.70 2.72 0.69
N SER A 54 -4.30 1.75 0.01
CA SER A 54 -4.66 1.90 -1.39
C SER A 54 -6.15 1.64 -1.60
N TRP A 55 -6.69 2.32 -2.61
CA TRP A 55 -8.11 2.32 -2.92
C TRP A 55 -8.31 1.78 -4.33
N TRP A 56 -9.30 0.90 -4.50
CA TRP A 56 -9.52 0.17 -5.74
C TRP A 56 -11.01 0.12 -6.05
N ARG A 57 -11.35 0.14 -7.34
CA ARG A 57 -12.74 0.06 -7.77
C ARG A 57 -13.38 -1.25 -7.31
N ASP A 58 -12.66 -2.37 -7.47
CA ASP A 58 -13.17 -3.70 -7.16
C ASP A 58 -12.01 -4.65 -6.84
N GLU A 59 -12.36 -5.86 -6.40
CA GLU A 59 -11.36 -6.85 -6.04
C GLU A 59 -10.57 -7.36 -7.23
N GLN A 60 -11.17 -7.41 -8.41
CA GLN A 60 -10.48 -7.87 -9.61
C GLN A 60 -9.26 -7.01 -9.92
N ALA A 61 -9.36 -5.71 -9.71
CA ALA A 61 -8.23 -4.80 -9.90
C ALA A 61 -7.08 -5.13 -8.94
N VAL A 62 -7.41 -5.46 -7.70
CA VAL A 62 -6.41 -5.87 -6.70
C VAL A 62 -5.73 -7.16 -7.13
N VAL A 63 -6.51 -8.13 -7.61
CA VAL A 63 -5.98 -9.41 -8.09
C VAL A 63 -5.03 -9.19 -9.28
N THR A 64 -5.42 -8.35 -10.21
CA THR A 64 -4.59 -8.02 -11.38
C THR A 64 -3.26 -7.45 -10.96
N TRP A 65 -3.26 -6.52 -10.00
CA TRP A 65 -2.01 -5.94 -9.49
C TRP A 65 -1.15 -7.00 -8.80
N ARG A 66 -1.78 -7.88 -8.02
CA ARG A 66 -1.06 -8.93 -7.30
C ARG A 66 -0.36 -9.89 -8.25
N GLU A 67 -0.87 -10.04 -9.49
CA GLU A 67 -0.26 -10.89 -10.50
C GLU A 67 0.87 -10.19 -11.27
N ASN A 68 1.10 -8.90 -11.04
CA ASN A 68 2.17 -8.17 -11.71
C ASN A 68 3.53 -8.72 -11.29
N VAL A 69 4.36 -9.05 -12.26
CA VAL A 69 5.66 -9.72 -12.03
C VAL A 69 6.59 -8.84 -11.17
N LEU A 70 6.63 -7.54 -11.45
CA LEU A 70 7.51 -6.64 -10.71
C LEU A 70 7.01 -6.43 -9.28
N HIS A 71 5.70 -6.39 -9.09
CA HIS A 71 5.12 -6.31 -7.76
C HIS A 71 5.44 -7.56 -6.95
N LYS A 72 5.33 -8.75 -7.57
CA LYS A 72 5.69 -10.01 -6.92
C LYS A 72 7.16 -10.03 -6.51
N ALA A 73 8.04 -9.55 -7.38
CA ALA A 73 9.47 -9.50 -7.08
C ALA A 73 9.75 -8.58 -5.89
N ALA A 74 9.10 -7.42 -5.84
CA ALA A 74 9.25 -6.49 -4.73
C ALA A 74 8.72 -7.07 -3.42
N GLN A 75 7.59 -7.78 -3.45
CA GLN A 75 7.06 -8.45 -2.28
C GLN A 75 8.00 -9.52 -1.75
N GLU A 76 8.61 -10.29 -2.65
CA GLU A 76 9.57 -11.32 -2.25
C GLU A 76 10.80 -10.70 -1.58
N GLU A 77 11.31 -9.60 -2.10
CA GLU A 77 12.41 -8.90 -1.46
C GLU A 77 12.01 -8.41 -0.08
N GLY A 78 10.81 -7.81 0.02
CA GLY A 78 10.30 -7.31 1.29
C GLY A 78 10.19 -8.39 2.35
N LYS A 79 9.59 -9.52 2.00
CA LYS A 79 9.40 -10.64 2.93
C LYS A 79 10.72 -11.24 3.38
N ARG A 80 11.71 -11.30 2.51
CA ARG A 80 13.00 -11.93 2.81
C ARG A 80 13.94 -11.02 3.58
N THR A 81 14.01 -9.76 3.22
CA THR A 81 15.10 -8.90 3.70
C THR A 81 14.67 -7.58 4.32
N LEU A 82 13.49 -7.06 3.99
CA LEU A 82 13.09 -5.72 4.41
C LEU A 82 12.19 -5.69 5.63
N PHE A 83 11.20 -6.59 5.68
CA PHE A 83 10.18 -6.54 6.71
C PHE A 83 10.54 -7.43 7.89
N THR A 84 10.47 -6.86 9.10
CA THR A 84 10.52 -7.65 10.32
C THR A 84 9.14 -8.24 10.61
N ARG A 85 8.09 -7.55 10.14
CA ARG A 85 6.70 -7.97 10.32
C ARG A 85 5.84 -7.29 9.27
N TYR A 86 4.82 -7.99 8.77
CA TYR A 86 3.86 -7.35 7.86
C TYR A 86 2.49 -7.98 8.00
N ARG A 87 1.48 -7.22 7.60
CA ARG A 87 0.08 -7.67 7.60
C ARG A 87 -0.65 -6.99 6.45
N ILE A 88 -1.47 -7.76 5.74
CA ILE A 88 -2.30 -7.23 4.65
C ILE A 88 -3.75 -7.51 4.98
N ARG A 89 -4.57 -6.46 4.93
CA ARG A 89 -6.02 -6.58 5.04
C ARG A 89 -6.65 -6.02 3.79
N ILE A 90 -7.65 -6.74 3.27
CA ILE A 90 -8.44 -6.30 2.12
C ILE A 90 -9.85 -6.13 2.65
N ALA A 91 -10.40 -4.93 2.50
CA ALA A 91 -11.66 -4.57 3.11
C ALA A 91 -12.60 -3.91 2.10
N THR A 92 -13.88 -4.17 2.24
CA THR A 92 -14.90 -3.48 1.46
C THR A 92 -15.30 -2.22 2.20
N VAL A 93 -15.36 -1.10 1.49
CA VAL A 93 -15.84 0.16 2.07
C VAL A 93 -17.36 0.09 2.11
N LEU A 94 -17.92 0.12 3.31
CA LEU A 94 -19.38 0.07 3.48
C LEU A 94 -20.01 1.43 3.25
N ARG A 95 -19.40 2.48 3.76
CA ARG A 95 -19.89 3.84 3.63
C ARG A 95 -18.72 4.80 3.67
N GLU A 96 -18.93 5.96 3.07
CA GLU A 96 -17.94 7.00 3.05
C GLU A 96 -18.62 8.34 3.35
N TYR A 97 -18.06 9.08 4.30
CA TYR A 97 -18.51 10.41 4.65
C TYR A 97 -17.36 11.37 4.50
N GLN A 98 -17.64 12.54 3.97
CA GLN A 98 -16.60 13.52 3.70
C GLN A 98 -17.15 14.91 3.98
N SER A 99 -16.32 15.77 4.56
CA SER A 99 -16.65 17.17 4.69
C SER A 99 -15.59 17.99 4.00
N ALA A 100 -15.98 19.12 3.45
CA ALA A 100 -15.06 20.04 2.78
C ALA A 100 -14.86 21.26 3.66
N MET A 101 -13.71 21.31 4.34
CA MET A 101 -13.36 22.49 5.13
C MET A 101 -13.20 23.68 4.20
N GLY A 102 -13.51 24.85 4.68
CA GLY A 102 -13.50 26.04 3.85
C GLY A 102 -14.76 26.20 3.04
N GLY A 103 -15.45 25.13 2.73
CA GLY A 103 -16.76 25.17 2.11
C GLY A 103 -17.86 25.12 3.14
N GLU A 104 -17.51 24.92 4.35
CA GLU A 104 -18.44 24.74 5.46
C GLU A 104 -18.77 26.06 6.11
#